data_3b37eee5ef6356ec1c910bee8f50a60d
#
_entry.id   3b37eee5ef6356ec1c910bee8f50a60d
#
_cell.length_a   1.000
_cell.length_b   1.000
_cell.length_c   1.000
_cell.angle_alpha   90.00
_cell.angle_beta   90.00
_cell.angle_gamma   90.00
#
_symmetry.space_group_name_H-M   'P 1'
#
loop_
_entity.id
_entity.type
_entity.pdbx_description
1 polymer ?
#
loop_
_entity_poly.entity_id
_entity_poly.type
_entity_poly.pdbx_seq_one_letter_code
_entity_poly.pdbx_strand_id
1 'polypeptide(L)'
;MGIAAVVQRDTWSTPSGSRVAQDHECRTASPLENPLRVEWEPRGSDAIVAESEAMRRVLKQVEQVAATDASVLLLGETGTGKELVATMIHERSARRGRPMVRVNCAAIPATLIESELFGREKGAFTDALTRQLGRFELADQSTIFLDEIGDLPAEVQIKLLRVLEERQIERLGSPKPILVNVRIIAATHRNLEQRIAAGAFREDLFYRLNVFPIPLPPLRERVDDIPLLVALFVDEFSRLFQKPIDEIRRETIAALKHYVWPGNIRELRNIVERAMIVAKGPRLSIPVPGSSPGVRNRSAKLIDVQRDHIRAVLEASGWRIRGTGGAADQLGLRPTTLETRMAKLGLTRPRVS
;
A
#
# COMPACT_ATOMS: atom_id res chain seq x y z
N MET A 1 5.70 -24.17 5.28
CA MET A 1 4.26 -24.20 5.64
C MET A 1 3.96 -22.93 6.41
N GLY A 2 3.55 -21.87 5.74
CA GLY A 2 3.20 -20.58 6.32
C GLY A 2 1.69 -20.44 6.30
N ILE A 3 1.03 -20.56 7.45
CA ILE A 3 -0.40 -20.28 7.59
C ILE A 3 -0.56 -18.77 7.67
N ALA A 4 -1.22 -18.15 6.69
CA ALA A 4 -1.62 -16.76 6.77
C ALA A 4 -2.52 -16.57 8.00
N ALA A 5 -2.03 -15.88 9.02
CA ALA A 5 -2.78 -15.65 10.25
C ALA A 5 -3.59 -14.37 10.12
N VAL A 6 -4.91 -14.49 10.22
CA VAL A 6 -5.85 -13.37 10.36
C VAL A 6 -5.78 -12.88 11.79
N VAL A 7 -5.38 -11.63 12.00
CA VAL A 7 -5.42 -11.01 13.33
C VAL A 7 -6.83 -10.47 13.57
N GLN A 8 -7.68 -11.28 14.24
CA GLN A 8 -8.90 -10.79 14.88
C GLN A 8 -8.64 -10.67 16.37
N ARG A 9 -8.99 -9.53 16.97
CA ARG A 9 -9.09 -9.44 18.43
C ARG A 9 -10.42 -10.03 18.85
N ASP A 10 -10.39 -11.15 19.54
CA ASP A 10 -11.50 -11.61 20.34
C ASP A 10 -11.62 -10.74 21.59
N THR A 11 -12.87 -10.46 21.95
CA THR A 11 -13.29 -9.62 23.06
C THR A 11 -12.63 -10.03 24.38
N TRP A 12 -12.15 -9.04 25.11
CA TRP A 12 -11.57 -9.14 26.43
C TRP A 12 -12.46 -9.90 27.41
N SER A 13 -12.00 -11.07 27.88
CA SER A 13 -12.46 -11.71 29.10
C SER A 13 -11.42 -11.42 30.18
N THR A 14 -11.83 -10.71 31.22
CA THR A 14 -11.03 -10.50 32.44
C THR A 14 -10.93 -11.79 33.24
N PRO A 15 -9.76 -12.24 33.67
CA PRO A 15 -9.66 -13.22 34.76
C PRO A 15 -9.67 -12.50 36.10
N SER A 16 -10.69 -12.75 36.88
CA SER A 16 -10.74 -12.50 38.33
C SER A 16 -9.86 -13.53 39.06
N GLY A 17 -8.99 -13.09 39.95
CA GLY A 17 -8.23 -13.99 40.82
C GLY A 17 -7.19 -13.32 41.70
N SER A 18 -7.60 -13.02 42.91
CA SER A 18 -6.88 -12.48 44.07
C SER A 18 -5.58 -13.16 44.43
N ARG A 19 -4.58 -12.39 44.93
CA ARG A 19 -3.94 -12.48 46.26
C ARG A 19 -2.76 -11.52 46.42
N VAL A 20 -2.92 -10.63 47.37
CA VAL A 20 -2.18 -10.29 48.60
C VAL A 20 -0.73 -9.80 48.49
N ALA A 21 -0.60 -8.51 48.69
CA ALA A 21 0.29 -7.69 49.50
C ALA A 21 1.78 -8.06 49.71
N GLN A 22 2.65 -7.08 49.40
CA GLN A 22 3.47 -6.44 50.45
C GLN A 22 4.16 -5.18 49.91
N ASP A 23 4.17 -4.19 50.80
CA ASP A 23 4.62 -2.81 50.65
C ASP A 23 6.07 -2.65 50.17
N HIS A 24 6.31 -1.61 49.34
CA HIS A 24 7.36 -0.61 49.59
C HIS A 24 7.13 0.66 48.78
N GLU A 25 6.93 1.70 49.56
CA GLU A 25 7.15 3.14 49.35
C GLU A 25 7.08 3.81 47.97
N CYS A 26 6.10 4.65 47.98
CA CYS A 26 5.82 5.87 47.25
C CYS A 26 7.02 6.64 46.70
N ARG A 27 7.05 6.84 45.39
CA ARG A 27 7.53 8.07 44.76
C ARG A 27 6.53 8.48 43.70
N THR A 28 5.88 9.59 43.96
CA THR A 28 4.96 10.31 43.09
C THR A 28 5.63 10.62 41.76
N ALA A 29 5.25 9.90 40.71
CA ALA A 29 5.49 10.28 39.33
C ALA A 29 4.12 10.68 38.74
N SER A 30 4.09 11.85 38.12
CA SER A 30 2.96 12.42 37.38
C SER A 30 2.27 11.42 36.45
N PRO A 31 0.94 11.50 36.28
CA PRO A 31 0.21 10.62 35.36
C PRO A 31 0.29 11.13 33.91
N LEU A 32 1.48 11.20 33.33
CA LEU A 32 1.72 11.52 31.94
C LEU A 32 2.68 10.47 31.36
N GLU A 33 2.20 9.79 30.31
CA GLU A 33 2.97 8.91 29.43
C GLU A 33 3.06 7.43 29.84
N ASN A 34 1.94 6.71 29.69
CA ASN A 34 2.01 5.27 29.53
C ASN A 34 2.22 4.95 28.03
N PRO A 35 3.42 4.53 27.58
CA PRO A 35 3.63 4.14 26.20
C PRO A 35 2.76 2.92 25.88
N LEU A 36 2.20 2.87 24.66
CA LEU A 36 1.53 1.68 24.18
C LEU A 36 2.56 0.54 24.15
N ARG A 37 2.64 -0.26 25.19
CA ARG A 37 3.18 -1.61 25.07
C ARG A 37 2.16 -2.40 24.25
N VAL A 38 2.39 -2.49 22.98
CA VAL A 38 1.73 -3.48 22.14
C VAL A 38 2.44 -4.80 22.51
N GLU A 39 1.79 -5.63 23.33
CA GLU A 39 2.22 -7.02 23.50
C GLU A 39 1.99 -7.72 22.18
N TRP A 40 3.06 -7.90 21.44
CA TRP A 40 3.07 -8.42 20.09
C TRP A 40 3.65 -9.83 20.08
N GLU A 41 2.87 -10.80 19.61
CA GLU A 41 3.42 -12.11 19.24
C GLU A 41 3.95 -12.05 17.80
N PRO A 42 5.20 -12.46 17.55
CA PRO A 42 5.82 -12.38 16.23
C PRO A 42 5.10 -13.29 15.23
N ARG A 43 4.58 -12.69 14.15
CA ARG A 43 3.91 -13.39 13.05
C ARG A 43 4.62 -13.06 11.73
N GLY A 44 4.69 -14.06 10.82
CA GLY A 44 5.42 -13.91 9.56
C GLY A 44 4.92 -12.76 8.67
N SER A 45 5.72 -12.35 7.71
CA SER A 45 5.50 -11.24 6.78
C SER A 45 4.22 -11.33 5.92
N ASP A 46 3.56 -12.48 5.89
CA ASP A 46 2.37 -12.76 5.08
C ASP A 46 1.05 -12.60 5.86
N ALA A 47 1.08 -12.01 7.07
CA ALA A 47 -0.11 -11.79 7.87
C ALA A 47 -0.96 -10.65 7.31
N ILE A 48 -2.24 -10.91 7.05
CA ILE A 48 -3.21 -9.86 6.72
C ILE A 48 -3.76 -9.25 8.00
N VAL A 49 -3.61 -7.93 8.12
CA VAL A 49 -4.20 -7.14 9.21
C VAL A 49 -5.62 -6.75 8.84
N ALA A 50 -6.57 -7.01 9.75
CA ALA A 50 -8.00 -6.76 9.54
C ALA A 50 -8.70 -6.35 10.85
N GLU A 51 -8.28 -5.25 11.45
CA GLU A 51 -8.97 -4.65 12.60
C GLU A 51 -10.20 -3.86 12.15
N SER A 52 -10.09 -3.18 11.00
CA SER A 52 -11.17 -2.39 10.43
C SER A 52 -12.34 -3.24 9.95
N GLU A 53 -13.57 -2.71 10.11
CA GLU A 53 -14.80 -3.34 9.61
C GLU A 53 -14.74 -3.55 8.07
N ALA A 54 -14.15 -2.59 7.35
CA ALA A 54 -13.99 -2.68 5.90
C ALA A 54 -13.15 -3.91 5.50
N MET A 55 -12.03 -4.15 6.19
CA MET A 55 -11.18 -5.29 5.87
C MET A 55 -11.77 -6.62 6.35
N ARG A 56 -12.51 -6.63 7.46
CA ARG A 56 -13.26 -7.82 7.90
C ARG A 56 -14.29 -8.28 6.87
N ARG A 57 -14.97 -7.34 6.18
CA ARG A 57 -15.89 -7.67 5.07
C ARG A 57 -15.14 -8.33 3.91
N VAL A 58 -13.98 -7.81 3.54
CA VAL A 58 -13.12 -8.43 2.51
C VAL A 58 -12.76 -9.86 2.90
N LEU A 59 -12.35 -10.11 4.15
CA LEU A 59 -12.00 -11.46 4.61
C LEU A 59 -13.18 -12.43 4.56
N LYS A 60 -14.39 -12.00 4.90
CA LYS A 60 -15.60 -12.83 4.74
C LYS A 60 -15.84 -13.21 3.28
N GLN A 61 -15.67 -12.27 2.34
CA GLN A 61 -15.78 -12.57 0.91
C GLN A 61 -14.69 -13.54 0.44
N VAL A 62 -13.46 -13.39 0.93
CA VAL A 62 -12.37 -14.34 0.66
C VAL A 62 -12.73 -15.75 1.13
N GLU A 63 -13.27 -15.92 2.34
CA GLU A 63 -13.70 -17.21 2.86
C GLU A 63 -14.79 -17.85 2.02
N GLN A 64 -15.78 -17.06 1.59
CA GLN A 64 -16.87 -17.53 0.75
C GLN A 64 -16.39 -18.02 -0.62
N VAL A 65 -15.48 -17.29 -1.27
CA VAL A 65 -15.04 -17.61 -2.64
C VAL A 65 -13.90 -18.62 -2.68
N ALA A 66 -13.10 -18.73 -1.63
CA ALA A 66 -11.91 -19.59 -1.63
C ALA A 66 -12.25 -21.07 -1.93
N ALA A 67 -13.35 -21.58 -1.38
CA ALA A 67 -13.79 -22.96 -1.58
C ALA A 67 -14.35 -23.27 -3.00
N THR A 68 -14.51 -22.25 -3.85
CA THR A 68 -15.08 -22.38 -5.20
C THR A 68 -14.00 -22.26 -6.27
N ASP A 69 -14.32 -22.66 -7.50
CA ASP A 69 -13.47 -22.42 -8.69
C ASP A 69 -13.89 -21.14 -9.46
N ALA A 70 -14.74 -20.32 -8.89
CA ALA A 70 -15.18 -19.07 -9.52
C ALA A 70 -14.00 -18.12 -9.79
N SER A 71 -14.08 -17.40 -10.90
CA SER A 71 -13.18 -16.28 -11.20
C SER A 71 -13.37 -15.16 -10.18
N VAL A 72 -12.27 -14.59 -9.68
CA VAL A 72 -12.29 -13.50 -8.70
C VAL A 72 -11.66 -12.26 -9.32
N LEU A 73 -12.32 -11.11 -9.17
CA LEU A 73 -11.79 -9.83 -9.60
C LEU A 73 -11.52 -8.93 -8.39
N LEU A 74 -10.24 -8.71 -8.09
CA LEU A 74 -9.78 -7.84 -7.01
C LEU A 74 -9.68 -6.40 -7.51
N LEU A 75 -10.49 -5.52 -6.95
CA LEU A 75 -10.55 -4.10 -7.32
C LEU A 75 -9.94 -3.25 -6.20
N GLY A 76 -9.10 -2.29 -6.52
CA GLY A 76 -8.56 -1.38 -5.52
C GLY A 76 -7.29 -0.67 -5.96
N GLU A 77 -6.99 0.41 -5.29
CA GLU A 77 -5.83 1.26 -5.58
C GLU A 77 -4.51 0.49 -5.50
N THR A 78 -3.47 1.05 -6.12
CA THR A 78 -2.12 0.50 -6.01
C THR A 78 -1.66 0.48 -4.54
N GLY A 79 -1.05 -0.64 -4.12
CA GLY A 79 -0.52 -0.80 -2.76
C GLY A 79 -1.55 -1.15 -1.69
N THR A 80 -2.80 -1.50 -2.03
CA THR A 80 -3.84 -1.93 -1.07
C THR A 80 -3.68 -3.35 -0.55
N GLY A 81 -2.83 -4.18 -1.18
CA GLY A 81 -2.59 -5.56 -0.77
C GLY A 81 -3.32 -6.61 -1.62
N LYS A 82 -3.69 -6.30 -2.87
CA LYS A 82 -4.39 -7.23 -3.79
C LYS A 82 -3.67 -8.58 -3.92
N GLU A 83 -2.34 -8.58 -4.03
CA GLU A 83 -1.55 -9.81 -4.14
C GLU A 83 -1.64 -10.70 -2.88
N LEU A 84 -1.62 -10.11 -1.68
CA LEU A 84 -1.79 -10.86 -0.42
C LEU A 84 -3.19 -11.50 -0.35
N VAL A 85 -4.22 -10.78 -0.78
CA VAL A 85 -5.59 -11.32 -0.83
C VAL A 85 -5.69 -12.45 -1.84
N ALA A 86 -5.08 -12.32 -3.03
CA ALA A 86 -5.02 -13.39 -4.02
C ALA A 86 -4.32 -14.64 -3.48
N THR A 87 -3.20 -14.46 -2.78
CA THR A 87 -2.46 -15.55 -2.11
C THR A 87 -3.35 -16.25 -1.09
N MET A 88 -4.05 -15.49 -0.24
CA MET A 88 -4.96 -16.05 0.76
C MET A 88 -6.11 -16.85 0.13
N ILE A 89 -6.71 -16.36 -0.96
CA ILE A 89 -7.75 -17.09 -1.70
C ILE A 89 -7.22 -18.43 -2.21
N HIS A 90 -6.01 -18.42 -2.78
CA HIS A 90 -5.38 -19.64 -3.27
C HIS A 90 -5.06 -20.64 -2.15
N GLU A 91 -4.44 -20.20 -1.07
CA GLU A 91 -4.05 -21.03 0.07
C GLU A 91 -5.25 -21.68 0.80
N ARG A 92 -6.41 -21.04 0.74
CA ARG A 92 -7.66 -21.55 1.29
C ARG A 92 -8.50 -22.36 0.29
N SER A 93 -8.03 -22.50 -0.96
CA SER A 93 -8.73 -23.22 -2.02
C SER A 93 -8.39 -24.72 -2.03
N ALA A 94 -9.17 -25.50 -2.79
CA ALA A 94 -8.87 -26.90 -3.09
C ALA A 94 -7.54 -27.05 -3.88
N ARG A 95 -7.05 -25.98 -4.52
CA ARG A 95 -5.86 -25.97 -5.38
C ARG A 95 -4.56 -25.59 -4.63
N ARG A 96 -4.60 -25.38 -3.31
CA ARG A 96 -3.46 -24.98 -2.47
C ARG A 96 -2.25 -25.93 -2.53
N GLY A 97 -2.45 -27.17 -2.94
CA GLY A 97 -1.36 -28.17 -3.07
C GLY A 97 -0.40 -27.92 -4.25
N ARG A 98 -0.74 -26.98 -5.15
CA ARG A 98 0.11 -26.58 -6.28
C ARG A 98 0.47 -25.09 -6.17
N PRO A 99 1.64 -24.67 -6.66
CA PRO A 99 2.04 -23.27 -6.58
C PRO A 99 1.10 -22.39 -7.44
N MET A 100 0.73 -21.22 -6.91
CA MET A 100 0.04 -20.19 -7.66
C MET A 100 1.00 -19.53 -8.66
N VAL A 101 0.62 -19.46 -9.93
CA VAL A 101 1.38 -18.74 -10.97
C VAL A 101 0.99 -17.27 -10.93
N ARG A 102 1.96 -16.38 -10.69
CA ARG A 102 1.75 -14.93 -10.62
C ARG A 102 2.25 -14.27 -11.89
N VAL A 103 1.45 -13.38 -12.46
CA VAL A 103 1.80 -12.59 -13.63
C VAL A 103 1.38 -11.14 -13.42
N ASN A 104 2.33 -10.23 -13.47
CA ASN A 104 2.03 -8.81 -13.51
C ASN A 104 1.99 -8.35 -14.97
N CYS A 105 0.78 -8.08 -15.47
CA CYS A 105 0.55 -7.76 -16.88
C CYS A 105 1.16 -6.40 -17.28
N ALA A 106 1.26 -5.46 -16.35
CA ALA A 106 1.87 -4.16 -16.63
C ALA A 106 3.41 -4.20 -16.66
N ALA A 107 4.03 -5.21 -16.05
CA ALA A 107 5.49 -5.34 -16.03
C ALA A 107 6.07 -6.00 -17.29
N ILE A 108 5.23 -6.65 -18.11
CA ILE A 108 5.65 -7.35 -19.34
C ILE A 108 5.40 -6.43 -20.53
N PRO A 109 6.38 -6.21 -21.43
CA PRO A 109 6.15 -5.46 -22.66
C PRO A 109 4.97 -6.02 -23.47
N ALA A 110 4.16 -5.13 -24.05
CA ALA A 110 2.96 -5.50 -24.82
C ALA A 110 3.25 -6.50 -25.97
N THR A 111 4.44 -6.44 -26.57
CA THR A 111 4.89 -7.36 -27.62
C THR A 111 5.24 -8.76 -27.13
N LEU A 112 5.49 -8.95 -25.85
CA LEU A 112 5.91 -10.21 -25.25
C LEU A 112 4.81 -10.87 -24.40
N ILE A 113 3.83 -10.10 -23.92
CA ILE A 113 2.85 -10.60 -22.96
C ILE A 113 2.04 -11.77 -23.52
N GLU A 114 1.75 -11.77 -24.82
CA GLU A 114 1.04 -12.87 -25.46
C GLU A 114 1.86 -14.17 -25.41
N SER A 115 3.14 -14.12 -25.78
CA SER A 115 4.04 -15.29 -25.72
C SER A 115 4.32 -15.76 -24.30
N GLU A 116 4.36 -14.85 -23.32
CA GLU A 116 4.51 -15.21 -21.91
C GLU A 116 3.27 -15.92 -21.37
N LEU A 117 2.07 -15.41 -21.66
CA LEU A 117 0.84 -15.99 -21.16
C LEU A 117 0.47 -17.33 -21.80
N PHE A 118 0.55 -17.41 -23.15
CA PHE A 118 0.05 -18.56 -23.90
C PHE A 118 1.14 -19.49 -24.42
N GLY A 119 2.42 -19.06 -24.36
CA GLY A 119 3.54 -19.82 -24.89
C GLY A 119 3.75 -19.61 -26.39
N ARG A 120 4.85 -20.16 -26.90
CA ARG A 120 5.23 -20.09 -28.32
C ARG A 120 5.85 -21.39 -28.80
N GLU A 121 5.64 -21.71 -30.08
CA GLU A 121 6.38 -22.74 -30.77
C GLU A 121 7.64 -22.16 -31.39
N LYS A 122 8.59 -23.05 -31.73
CA LYS A 122 9.80 -22.65 -32.46
C LYS A 122 9.39 -22.10 -33.85
N GLY A 123 9.93 -20.91 -34.20
CA GLY A 123 9.61 -20.24 -35.46
C GLY A 123 8.34 -19.41 -35.47
N ALA A 124 7.67 -19.19 -34.32
CA ALA A 124 6.48 -18.36 -34.24
C ALA A 124 6.71 -16.88 -34.66
N PHE A 125 7.95 -16.40 -34.52
CA PHE A 125 8.43 -15.10 -35.02
C PHE A 125 9.96 -15.19 -35.21
N THR A 126 10.59 -14.18 -35.83
CA THR A 126 12.01 -14.18 -36.26
C THR A 126 13.00 -14.64 -35.19
N ASP A 127 12.74 -14.28 -33.90
CA ASP A 127 13.62 -14.60 -32.76
C ASP A 127 13.13 -15.79 -31.93
N ALA A 128 12.10 -16.49 -32.36
CA ALA A 128 11.55 -17.66 -31.63
C ALA A 128 12.40 -18.92 -31.90
N LEU A 129 13.63 -18.96 -31.41
CA LEU A 129 14.57 -20.05 -31.60
C LEU A 129 14.18 -21.36 -30.91
N THR A 130 13.43 -21.26 -29.79
CA THR A 130 13.01 -22.40 -28.98
C THR A 130 11.53 -22.31 -28.62
N ARG A 131 10.91 -23.49 -28.44
CA ARG A 131 9.57 -23.58 -27.83
C ARG A 131 9.62 -23.12 -26.40
N GLN A 132 8.58 -22.38 -25.96
CA GLN A 132 8.41 -21.94 -24.59
C GLN A 132 6.99 -22.24 -24.11
N LEU A 133 6.87 -22.81 -22.89
CA LEU A 133 5.58 -23.01 -22.23
C LEU A 133 5.01 -21.68 -21.74
N GLY A 134 3.71 -21.48 -21.90
CA GLY A 134 2.99 -20.32 -21.40
C GLY A 134 2.65 -20.41 -19.92
N ARG A 135 2.36 -19.26 -19.30
CA ARG A 135 1.94 -19.18 -17.88
C ARG A 135 0.65 -19.97 -17.62
N PHE A 136 -0.28 -20.03 -18.57
CA PHE A 136 -1.48 -20.84 -18.45
C PHE A 136 -1.19 -22.33 -18.42
N GLU A 137 -0.22 -22.82 -19.21
CA GLU A 137 0.22 -24.21 -19.16
C GLU A 137 0.88 -24.55 -17.81
N LEU A 138 1.72 -23.64 -17.30
CA LEU A 138 2.37 -23.78 -15.99
C LEU A 138 1.36 -23.76 -14.84
N ALA A 139 0.23 -23.07 -15.02
CA ALA A 139 -0.83 -22.95 -14.03
C ALA A 139 -1.86 -24.10 -14.11
N ASP A 140 -1.67 -25.08 -15.02
CA ASP A 140 -2.63 -26.17 -15.15
C ASP A 140 -2.87 -26.90 -13.84
N GLN A 141 -4.14 -27.18 -13.54
CA GLN A 141 -4.62 -27.74 -12.26
C GLN A 141 -4.32 -26.87 -11.02
N SER A 142 -3.93 -25.59 -11.21
CA SER A 142 -3.64 -24.65 -10.15
C SER A 142 -4.43 -23.34 -10.32
N THR A 143 -3.89 -22.25 -9.77
CA THR A 143 -4.44 -20.90 -9.86
C THR A 143 -3.44 -20.00 -10.58
N ILE A 144 -3.94 -19.18 -11.49
CA ILE A 144 -3.19 -18.05 -12.05
C ILE A 144 -3.69 -16.74 -11.43
N PHE A 145 -2.76 -15.90 -10.99
CA PHE A 145 -3.03 -14.55 -10.55
C PHE A 145 -2.52 -13.57 -11.60
N LEU A 146 -3.46 -12.80 -12.18
CA LEU A 146 -3.20 -11.80 -13.21
C LEU A 146 -3.33 -10.40 -12.59
N ASP A 147 -2.21 -9.82 -12.21
CA ASP A 147 -2.20 -8.46 -11.67
C ASP A 147 -2.20 -7.43 -12.80
N GLU A 148 -2.89 -6.31 -12.59
CA GLU A 148 -3.08 -5.21 -13.53
C GLU A 148 -3.69 -5.67 -14.85
N ILE A 149 -4.77 -6.48 -14.77
CA ILE A 149 -5.49 -7.03 -15.92
C ILE A 149 -6.01 -5.95 -16.88
N GLY A 150 -6.30 -4.76 -16.36
CA GLY A 150 -6.75 -3.62 -17.13
C GLY A 150 -5.72 -3.12 -18.15
N ASP A 151 -4.46 -3.52 -18.09
CA ASP A 151 -3.40 -3.09 -19.00
C ASP A 151 -3.15 -4.05 -20.17
N LEU A 152 -3.93 -5.14 -20.27
CA LEU A 152 -3.78 -6.09 -21.37
C LEU A 152 -4.12 -5.48 -22.73
N PRO A 153 -3.29 -5.74 -23.77
CA PRO A 153 -3.62 -5.44 -25.16
C PRO A 153 -4.90 -6.15 -25.63
N ALA A 154 -5.63 -5.54 -26.56
CA ALA A 154 -6.90 -6.08 -27.07
C ALA A 154 -6.79 -7.51 -27.62
N GLU A 155 -5.70 -7.84 -28.30
CA GLU A 155 -5.42 -9.17 -28.85
C GLU A 155 -5.31 -10.23 -27.76
N VAL A 156 -4.65 -9.90 -26.65
CA VAL A 156 -4.50 -10.76 -25.48
C VAL A 156 -5.83 -10.94 -24.74
N GLN A 157 -6.66 -9.89 -24.68
CA GLN A 157 -8.00 -9.96 -24.10
C GLN A 157 -8.89 -11.00 -24.82
N ILE A 158 -8.82 -11.09 -26.16
CA ILE A 158 -9.56 -12.07 -26.96
C ILE A 158 -9.14 -13.50 -26.60
N LYS A 159 -7.83 -13.75 -26.49
CA LYS A 159 -7.32 -15.07 -26.11
C LYS A 159 -7.66 -15.44 -24.68
N LEU A 160 -7.61 -14.46 -23.76
CA LEU A 160 -8.01 -14.70 -22.38
C LEU A 160 -9.49 -15.05 -22.25
N LEU A 161 -10.36 -14.42 -23.06
CA LEU A 161 -11.78 -14.75 -23.10
C LEU A 161 -12.00 -16.23 -23.48
N ARG A 162 -11.28 -16.74 -24.49
CA ARG A 162 -11.34 -18.16 -24.88
C ARG A 162 -10.90 -19.08 -23.73
N VAL A 163 -9.87 -18.72 -22.98
CA VAL A 163 -9.46 -19.50 -21.80
C VAL A 163 -10.58 -19.59 -20.76
N LEU A 164 -11.29 -18.48 -20.52
CA LEU A 164 -12.38 -18.42 -19.55
C LEU A 164 -13.62 -19.21 -19.99
N GLU A 165 -13.88 -19.27 -21.30
CA GLU A 165 -15.07 -19.93 -21.87
C GLU A 165 -14.83 -21.39 -22.22
N GLU A 166 -13.74 -21.66 -22.94
CA GLU A 166 -13.46 -22.98 -23.54
C GLU A 166 -12.44 -23.79 -22.76
N ARG A 167 -11.75 -23.17 -21.78
CA ARG A 167 -10.63 -23.80 -21.05
C ARG A 167 -9.51 -24.31 -21.97
N GLN A 168 -9.24 -23.54 -23.02
CA GLN A 168 -8.25 -23.88 -24.04
C GLN A 168 -7.32 -22.69 -24.28
N ILE A 169 -6.09 -23.01 -24.64
CA ILE A 169 -5.10 -22.05 -25.13
C ILE A 169 -4.54 -22.51 -26.46
N GLU A 170 -4.03 -21.57 -27.22
CA GLU A 170 -3.22 -21.81 -28.42
C GLU A 170 -1.88 -21.10 -28.28
N ARG A 171 -0.78 -21.84 -28.52
CA ARG A 171 0.56 -21.21 -28.55
C ARG A 171 0.71 -20.36 -29.78
N LEU A 172 1.52 -19.30 -29.67
CA LEU A 172 1.92 -18.52 -30.84
C LEU A 172 2.63 -19.42 -31.85
N GLY A 173 2.23 -19.31 -33.12
CA GLY A 173 2.78 -20.15 -34.20
C GLY A 173 2.16 -21.53 -34.33
N SER A 174 1.12 -21.87 -33.51
CA SER A 174 0.43 -23.16 -33.65
C SER A 174 -1.09 -22.99 -33.38
N PRO A 175 -1.95 -23.43 -34.32
CA PRO A 175 -3.41 -23.39 -34.11
C PRO A 175 -3.90 -24.60 -33.27
N LYS A 176 -3.01 -25.42 -32.72
CA LYS A 176 -3.40 -26.60 -31.95
C LYS A 176 -3.90 -26.20 -30.57
N PRO A 177 -5.19 -26.47 -30.21
CA PRO A 177 -5.72 -26.18 -28.90
C PRO A 177 -5.09 -27.10 -27.84
N ILE A 178 -4.84 -26.52 -26.67
CA ILE A 178 -4.33 -27.20 -25.47
C ILE A 178 -5.34 -26.95 -24.35
N LEU A 179 -5.92 -28.03 -23.81
CA LEU A 179 -6.82 -27.94 -22.67
C LEU A 179 -6.03 -27.55 -21.41
N VAL A 180 -6.59 -26.62 -20.63
CA VAL A 180 -6.03 -26.19 -19.35
C VAL A 180 -7.14 -26.03 -18.31
N ASN A 181 -6.90 -26.50 -17.11
CA ASN A 181 -7.84 -26.35 -16.00
C ASN A 181 -7.24 -25.40 -14.98
N VAL A 182 -7.45 -24.10 -15.17
CA VAL A 182 -6.86 -23.04 -14.36
C VAL A 182 -7.95 -22.23 -13.66
N ARG A 183 -7.81 -22.00 -12.36
CA ARG A 183 -8.61 -21.00 -11.64
C ARG A 183 -7.98 -19.62 -11.85
N ILE A 184 -8.80 -18.62 -12.18
CA ILE A 184 -8.32 -17.26 -12.47
C ILE A 184 -8.67 -16.32 -11.31
N ILE A 185 -7.66 -15.62 -10.79
CA ILE A 185 -7.80 -14.46 -9.92
C ILE A 185 -7.19 -13.28 -10.67
N ALA A 186 -7.99 -12.27 -10.97
CA ALA A 186 -7.54 -11.06 -11.66
C ALA A 186 -7.53 -9.88 -10.69
N ALA A 187 -6.63 -8.93 -10.89
CA ALA A 187 -6.57 -7.70 -10.09
C ALA A 187 -6.33 -6.47 -10.97
N THR A 188 -6.89 -5.34 -10.57
CA THR A 188 -6.62 -4.06 -11.22
C THR A 188 -6.88 -2.89 -10.29
N HIS A 189 -6.14 -1.79 -10.50
CA HIS A 189 -6.44 -0.49 -9.91
C HIS A 189 -7.27 0.41 -10.84
N ARG A 190 -7.44 0.00 -12.09
CA ARG A 190 -8.14 0.79 -13.11
C ARG A 190 -9.64 0.61 -13.02
N ASN A 191 -10.41 1.65 -13.35
CA ASN A 191 -11.84 1.54 -13.56
C ASN A 191 -12.09 0.87 -14.92
N LEU A 192 -12.49 -0.42 -14.88
CA LEU A 192 -12.72 -1.19 -16.10
C LEU A 192 -13.93 -0.70 -16.89
N GLU A 193 -14.96 -0.18 -16.24
CA GLU A 193 -16.16 0.38 -16.93
C GLU A 193 -15.78 1.60 -17.78
N GLN A 194 -14.93 2.49 -17.25
CA GLN A 194 -14.39 3.61 -18.03
C GLN A 194 -13.53 3.13 -19.19
N ARG A 195 -12.76 2.06 -19.00
CA ARG A 195 -11.94 1.49 -20.09
C ARG A 195 -12.78 0.80 -21.15
N ILE A 196 -13.91 0.19 -20.80
CA ILE A 196 -14.89 -0.36 -21.74
C ILE A 196 -15.48 0.79 -22.57
N ALA A 197 -15.95 1.84 -21.92
CA ALA A 197 -16.49 3.02 -22.61
C ALA A 197 -15.48 3.69 -23.57
N ALA A 198 -14.18 3.61 -23.25
CA ALA A 198 -13.09 4.10 -24.10
C ALA A 198 -12.63 3.08 -25.17
N GLY A 199 -13.25 1.90 -25.28
CA GLY A 199 -12.86 0.84 -26.22
C GLY A 199 -11.51 0.17 -25.92
N ALA A 200 -10.94 0.41 -24.72
CA ALA A 200 -9.64 -0.10 -24.31
C ALA A 200 -9.72 -1.43 -23.51
N PHE A 201 -10.93 -1.86 -23.15
CA PHE A 201 -11.18 -3.16 -22.52
C PHE A 201 -12.49 -3.73 -23.06
N ARG A 202 -12.53 -5.03 -23.27
CA ARG A 202 -13.71 -5.70 -23.83
C ARG A 202 -14.77 -5.94 -22.76
N GLU A 203 -16.01 -5.67 -23.10
CA GLU A 203 -17.17 -5.85 -22.22
C GLU A 203 -17.43 -7.33 -21.92
N ASP A 204 -17.30 -8.22 -22.92
CA ASP A 204 -17.49 -9.65 -22.75
C ASP A 204 -16.47 -10.27 -21.77
N LEU A 205 -15.20 -9.86 -21.87
CA LEU A 205 -14.16 -10.28 -20.94
C LEU A 205 -14.44 -9.76 -19.52
N PHE A 206 -14.91 -8.52 -19.39
CA PHE A 206 -15.27 -7.97 -18.08
C PHE A 206 -16.32 -8.83 -17.38
N TYR A 207 -17.42 -9.19 -18.03
CA TYR A 207 -18.44 -10.01 -17.40
C TYR A 207 -17.96 -11.42 -17.02
N ARG A 208 -17.02 -11.99 -17.78
CA ARG A 208 -16.41 -13.29 -17.45
C ARG A 208 -15.42 -13.25 -16.31
N LEU A 209 -14.75 -12.14 -16.09
CA LEU A 209 -13.86 -11.92 -14.96
C LEU A 209 -14.62 -11.49 -13.70
N ASN A 210 -15.65 -10.68 -13.85
CA ASN A 210 -16.41 -10.05 -12.77
C ASN A 210 -17.50 -10.96 -12.18
N VAL A 211 -17.20 -12.27 -12.02
CA VAL A 211 -18.11 -13.24 -11.39
C VAL A 211 -18.19 -13.00 -9.89
N PHE A 212 -17.04 -12.79 -9.25
CA PHE A 212 -16.97 -12.49 -7.82
C PHE A 212 -16.03 -11.30 -7.58
N PRO A 213 -16.55 -10.07 -7.61
CA PRO A 213 -15.76 -8.88 -7.33
C PRO A 213 -15.48 -8.70 -5.85
N ILE A 214 -14.24 -8.37 -5.50
CA ILE A 214 -13.83 -8.03 -4.13
C ILE A 214 -13.17 -6.66 -4.17
N PRO A 215 -13.87 -5.59 -3.75
CA PRO A 215 -13.28 -4.26 -3.62
C PRO A 215 -12.41 -4.19 -2.36
N LEU A 216 -11.12 -3.90 -2.54
CA LEU A 216 -10.20 -3.67 -1.44
C LEU A 216 -10.22 -2.19 -1.06
N PRO A 217 -10.52 -1.88 0.21
CA PRO A 217 -10.56 -0.48 0.67
C PRO A 217 -9.16 0.13 0.66
N PRO A 218 -9.02 1.41 0.27
CA PRO A 218 -7.78 2.14 0.43
C PRO A 218 -7.47 2.36 1.93
N LEU A 219 -6.20 2.60 2.27
CA LEU A 219 -5.76 2.67 3.67
C LEU A 219 -6.47 3.78 4.48
N ARG A 220 -6.86 4.88 3.84
CA ARG A 220 -7.65 5.97 4.44
C ARG A 220 -9.06 5.54 4.91
N GLU A 221 -9.60 4.46 4.38
CA GLU A 221 -10.91 3.88 4.77
C GLU A 221 -10.78 2.75 5.81
N ARG A 222 -9.52 2.39 6.17
CA ARG A 222 -9.20 1.39 7.17
C ARG A 222 -8.13 1.88 8.16
N VAL A 223 -8.32 3.09 8.68
CA VAL A 223 -7.35 3.77 9.56
C VAL A 223 -7.07 2.99 10.86
N ASP A 224 -7.99 2.12 11.27
CA ASP A 224 -7.81 1.28 12.45
C ASP A 224 -6.79 0.15 12.24
N ASP A 225 -6.50 -0.20 10.99
CA ASP A 225 -5.46 -1.17 10.65
C ASP A 225 -4.05 -0.56 10.77
N ILE A 226 -3.91 0.78 10.70
CA ILE A 226 -2.60 1.46 10.66
C ILE A 226 -1.71 1.12 11.84
N PRO A 227 -2.17 1.14 13.12
CA PRO A 227 -1.30 0.81 14.25
C PRO A 227 -0.73 -0.60 14.17
N LEU A 228 -1.54 -1.58 13.75
CA LEU A 228 -1.12 -2.97 13.62
C LEU A 228 -0.20 -3.17 12.42
N LEU A 229 -0.45 -2.49 11.30
CA LEU A 229 0.45 -2.50 10.13
C LEU A 229 1.82 -1.91 10.48
N VAL A 230 1.85 -0.80 11.23
CA VAL A 230 3.10 -0.19 11.70
C VAL A 230 3.85 -1.15 12.61
N ALA A 231 3.15 -1.78 13.58
CA ALA A 231 3.78 -2.75 14.48
C ALA A 231 4.35 -3.95 13.70
N LEU A 232 3.62 -4.47 12.71
CA LEU A 232 4.06 -5.56 11.85
C LEU A 232 5.35 -5.20 11.08
N PHE A 233 5.39 -4.03 10.48
CA PHE A 233 6.57 -3.59 9.71
C PHE A 233 7.76 -3.27 10.61
N VAL A 234 7.54 -2.68 11.79
CA VAL A 234 8.61 -2.44 12.75
C VAL A 234 9.21 -3.75 13.24
N ASP A 235 8.41 -4.77 13.52
CA ASP A 235 8.90 -6.10 13.90
C ASP A 235 9.68 -6.76 12.75
N GLU A 236 9.16 -6.73 11.53
CA GLU A 236 9.86 -7.25 10.34
C GLU A 236 11.23 -6.58 10.17
N PHE A 237 11.28 -5.24 10.19
CA PHE A 237 12.53 -4.50 9.99
C PHE A 237 13.45 -4.53 11.21
N SER A 238 12.93 -4.67 12.43
CA SER A 238 13.75 -4.90 13.63
C SER A 238 14.58 -6.16 13.50
N ARG A 239 13.98 -7.24 13.01
CA ARG A 239 14.69 -8.50 12.74
C ARG A 239 15.66 -8.36 11.57
N LEU A 240 15.22 -7.74 10.47
CA LEU A 240 16.04 -7.59 9.26
C LEU A 240 17.29 -6.75 9.51
N PHE A 241 17.17 -5.63 10.23
CA PHE A 241 18.25 -4.69 10.50
C PHE A 241 18.96 -4.94 11.84
N GLN A 242 18.49 -5.92 12.63
CA GLN A 242 19.00 -6.20 13.99
C GLN A 242 18.97 -4.96 14.90
N LYS A 243 17.90 -4.16 14.76
CA LYS A 243 17.67 -2.93 15.53
C LYS A 243 16.41 -3.08 16.37
N PRO A 244 16.50 -3.40 17.67
CA PRO A 244 15.33 -3.47 18.53
C PRO A 244 14.71 -2.09 18.72
N ILE A 245 13.38 -2.02 18.58
CA ILE A 245 12.58 -0.82 18.85
C ILE A 245 11.62 -1.17 19.99
N ASP A 246 11.71 -0.40 21.08
CA ASP A 246 10.90 -0.62 22.28
C ASP A 246 9.69 0.29 22.31
N GLU A 247 9.74 1.44 21.62
CA GLU A 247 8.70 2.46 21.75
C GLU A 247 8.44 3.19 20.41
N ILE A 248 7.14 3.31 20.09
CA ILE A 248 6.63 4.20 19.04
C ILE A 248 5.71 5.23 19.72
N ARG A 249 5.96 6.52 19.51
CA ARG A 249 5.17 7.59 20.14
C ARG A 249 3.71 7.58 19.70
N ARG A 250 2.79 7.77 20.62
CA ARG A 250 1.34 7.84 20.33
C ARG A 250 0.98 8.94 19.34
N GLU A 251 1.66 10.10 19.43
CA GLU A 251 1.45 11.22 18.51
C GLU A 251 1.83 10.84 17.07
N THR A 252 2.84 10.00 16.90
CA THR A 252 3.22 9.46 15.58
C THR A 252 2.09 8.62 14.99
N ILE A 253 1.53 7.69 15.76
CA ILE A 253 0.41 6.86 15.30
C ILE A 253 -0.83 7.71 14.98
N ALA A 254 -1.15 8.70 15.82
CA ALA A 254 -2.26 9.62 15.57
C ALA A 254 -2.06 10.41 14.26
N ALA A 255 -0.85 10.93 14.02
CA ALA A 255 -0.53 11.64 12.79
C ALA A 255 -0.61 10.74 11.54
N LEU A 256 -0.15 9.47 11.64
CA LEU A 256 -0.27 8.49 10.56
C LEU A 256 -1.73 8.16 10.21
N LYS A 257 -2.63 8.13 11.20
CA LYS A 257 -4.08 7.90 10.98
C LYS A 257 -4.75 9.04 10.19
N HIS A 258 -4.22 10.25 10.23
CA HIS A 258 -4.79 11.43 9.57
C HIS A 258 -4.26 11.66 8.16
N TYR A 259 -3.23 10.93 7.74
CA TYR A 259 -2.67 11.07 6.40
C TYR A 259 -3.49 10.28 5.35
N VAL A 260 -3.54 10.79 4.13
CA VAL A 260 -4.42 10.26 3.05
C VAL A 260 -3.93 8.96 2.43
N TRP A 261 -2.64 8.67 2.53
CA TRP A 261 -2.01 7.44 2.02
C TRP A 261 -2.25 7.17 0.53
N PRO A 262 -1.82 8.04 -0.40
CA PRO A 262 -2.01 7.80 -1.84
C PRO A 262 -1.35 6.51 -2.35
N GLY A 263 -0.26 6.08 -1.73
CA GLY A 263 0.41 4.80 -2.01
C GLY A 263 0.00 3.65 -1.09
N ASN A 264 -1.03 3.84 -0.26
CA ASN A 264 -1.61 2.84 0.63
C ASN A 264 -0.57 2.11 1.52
N ILE A 265 -0.68 0.80 1.67
CA ILE A 265 0.23 0.00 2.51
C ILE A 265 1.67 0.03 1.98
N ARG A 266 1.85 0.08 0.66
CA ARG A 266 3.20 0.14 0.07
C ARG A 266 3.94 1.42 0.49
N GLU A 267 3.24 2.55 0.52
CA GLU A 267 3.79 3.82 1.01
C GLU A 267 4.07 3.75 2.52
N LEU A 268 3.13 3.26 3.31
CA LEU A 268 3.30 3.10 4.75
C LEU A 268 4.53 2.24 5.07
N ARG A 269 4.67 1.09 4.40
CA ARG A 269 5.81 0.18 4.58
C ARG A 269 7.15 0.88 4.26
N ASN A 270 7.23 1.59 3.14
CA ASN A 270 8.43 2.32 2.74
C ASN A 270 8.81 3.43 3.73
N ILE A 271 7.81 4.10 4.32
CA ILE A 271 8.04 5.16 5.32
C ILE A 271 8.57 4.56 6.62
N VAL A 272 7.97 3.46 7.08
CA VAL A 272 8.44 2.73 8.27
C VAL A 272 9.86 2.20 8.03
N GLU A 273 10.12 1.57 6.90
CA GLU A 273 11.46 1.07 6.52
C GLU A 273 12.51 2.18 6.58
N ARG A 274 12.23 3.33 5.96
CA ARG A 274 13.12 4.49 5.99
C ARG A 274 13.35 4.99 7.42
N ALA A 275 12.31 5.04 8.24
CA ALA A 275 12.43 5.43 9.64
C ALA A 275 13.33 4.45 10.42
N MET A 276 13.20 3.15 10.18
CA MET A 276 14.02 2.10 10.78
C MET A 276 15.49 2.18 10.37
N ILE A 277 15.77 2.50 9.10
CA ILE A 277 17.15 2.67 8.61
C ILE A 277 17.86 3.80 9.37
N VAL A 278 17.21 4.94 9.58
CA VAL A 278 17.79 6.12 10.24
C VAL A 278 17.69 6.08 11.77
N ALA A 279 16.96 5.16 12.36
CA ALA A 279 16.81 5.02 13.81
C ALA A 279 18.16 4.78 14.48
N LYS A 280 18.48 5.59 15.52
CA LYS A 280 19.74 5.55 16.29
C LYS A 280 19.57 4.94 17.70
N GLY A 281 18.37 4.51 18.07
CA GLY A 281 18.08 4.01 19.41
C GLY A 281 16.72 3.32 19.48
N PRO A 282 16.28 2.91 20.68
CA PRO A 282 15.10 2.07 20.88
C PRO A 282 13.76 2.82 20.62
N ARG A 283 13.80 4.13 20.44
CA ARG A 283 12.62 4.96 20.15
C ARG A 283 12.54 5.28 18.67
N LEU A 284 11.43 4.86 18.04
CA LEU A 284 11.19 5.12 16.61
C LEU A 284 10.34 6.38 16.42
N SER A 285 10.85 7.28 15.57
CA SER A 285 10.10 8.43 15.04
C SER A 285 9.84 8.20 13.57
N ILE A 286 8.57 8.07 13.17
CA ILE A 286 8.16 7.86 11.78
C ILE A 286 7.70 9.21 11.22
N PRO A 287 8.41 9.78 10.22
CA PRO A 287 8.01 11.04 9.61
C PRO A 287 6.75 10.83 8.76
N VAL A 288 5.73 11.66 8.98
CA VAL A 288 4.52 11.66 8.13
C VAL A 288 4.79 12.55 6.92
N PRO A 289 4.52 12.09 5.67
CA PRO A 289 4.69 12.91 4.48
C PRO A 289 3.85 14.19 4.57
N GLY A 290 4.45 15.33 4.18
CA GLY A 290 3.79 16.63 4.30
C GLY A 290 3.87 17.28 5.67
N SER A 291 4.29 16.57 6.71
CA SER A 291 4.66 17.16 8.00
C SER A 291 6.16 17.48 7.97
N SER A 292 6.52 18.63 7.45
CA SER A 292 7.88 19.17 7.65
C SER A 292 8.16 19.25 9.14
N PRO A 293 9.30 18.77 9.65
CA PRO A 293 9.69 18.99 11.05
C PRO A 293 9.94 20.47 11.27
N GLY A 294 8.91 21.23 11.58
CA GLY A 294 9.03 22.67 11.81
C GLY A 294 7.73 23.48 11.75
N VAL A 295 6.64 22.94 11.20
CA VAL A 295 5.35 23.64 11.25
C VAL A 295 4.52 23.09 12.40
N ARG A 296 4.84 23.51 13.61
CA ARG A 296 3.90 23.50 14.72
C ARG A 296 2.62 24.22 14.27
N ASN A 297 1.48 23.58 14.49
CA ASN A 297 0.13 24.12 14.35
C ASN A 297 0.09 25.61 14.73
N ARG A 298 0.30 26.50 13.74
CA ARG A 298 0.12 27.92 13.90
C ARG A 298 -1.08 28.30 13.07
N SER A 299 -2.11 28.74 13.80
CA SER A 299 -3.27 29.51 13.37
C SER A 299 -3.61 29.46 11.86
N ALA A 300 -4.76 28.88 11.52
CA ALA A 300 -5.29 28.85 10.14
C ALA A 300 -5.66 30.26 9.59
N LYS A 301 -5.30 31.34 10.28
CA LYS A 301 -5.54 32.69 9.81
C LYS A 301 -4.51 33.05 8.72
N LEU A 302 -5.00 33.47 7.57
CA LEU A 302 -4.18 33.87 6.41
C LEU A 302 -3.04 34.86 6.81
N ILE A 303 -3.30 35.72 7.79
CA ILE A 303 -2.32 36.70 8.29
C ILE A 303 -1.13 36.05 9.00
N ASP A 304 -1.34 34.93 9.71
CA ASP A 304 -0.26 34.22 10.40
C ASP A 304 0.59 33.41 9.42
N VAL A 305 -0.04 32.78 8.44
CA VAL A 305 0.67 32.08 7.32
C VAL A 305 1.52 33.08 6.53
N GLN A 306 0.99 34.25 6.25
CA GLN A 306 1.70 35.30 5.54
C GLN A 306 2.87 35.84 6.37
N ARG A 307 2.70 36.03 7.70
CA ARG A 307 3.77 36.43 8.61
C ARG A 307 4.92 35.41 8.63
N ASP A 308 4.60 34.15 8.78
CA ASP A 308 5.61 33.09 8.88
C ASP A 308 6.37 32.90 7.57
N HIS A 309 5.71 33.01 6.42
CA HIS A 309 6.34 32.96 5.11
C HIS A 309 7.31 34.13 4.89
N ILE A 310 6.87 35.39 5.17
CA ILE A 310 7.72 36.57 5.04
C ILE A 310 8.91 36.46 5.99
N ARG A 311 8.74 36.01 7.24
CA ARG A 311 9.83 35.83 8.20
C ARG A 311 10.84 34.81 7.69
N ALA A 312 10.42 33.65 7.18
CA ALA A 312 11.34 32.65 6.66
C ALA A 312 12.21 33.16 5.51
N VAL A 313 11.65 33.97 4.60
CA VAL A 313 12.37 34.55 3.48
C VAL A 313 13.33 35.65 3.97
N LEU A 314 12.94 36.45 4.99
CA LEU A 314 13.82 37.45 5.59
C LEU A 314 15.01 36.80 6.29
N GLU A 315 14.83 35.71 7.02
CA GLU A 315 15.89 34.95 7.67
C GLU A 315 16.83 34.31 6.62
N ALA A 316 16.29 33.69 5.58
CA ALA A 316 17.07 33.09 4.48
C ALA A 316 17.90 34.14 3.70
N SER A 317 17.39 35.37 3.55
CA SER A 317 18.11 36.49 2.89
C SER A 317 19.03 37.30 3.83
N GLY A 318 19.18 36.86 5.09
CA GLY A 318 19.96 37.61 6.12
C GLY A 318 19.38 38.99 6.43
N TRP A 319 18.04 39.14 6.37
CA TRP A 319 17.31 40.41 6.54
C TRP A 319 17.68 41.49 5.50
N ARG A 320 18.20 41.09 4.35
CA ARG A 320 18.45 41.99 3.23
C ARG A 320 17.17 42.17 2.40
N ILE A 321 16.56 43.36 2.47
CA ILE A 321 15.27 43.64 1.81
C ILE A 321 15.47 43.93 0.32
N ARG A 322 16.50 44.72 -0.05
CA ARG A 322 16.69 45.24 -1.42
C ARG A 322 17.83 44.55 -2.16
N GLY A 323 17.80 44.65 -3.50
CA GLY A 323 18.84 44.10 -4.39
C GLY A 323 18.57 42.69 -4.86
N THR A 324 19.34 42.21 -5.85
CA THR A 324 19.26 40.86 -6.42
C THR A 324 19.45 39.79 -5.32
N GLY A 325 18.49 38.90 -5.17
CA GLY A 325 18.45 37.91 -4.09
C GLY A 325 18.08 38.47 -2.71
N GLY A 326 17.56 39.70 -2.61
CA GLY A 326 16.96 40.23 -1.39
C GLY A 326 15.56 39.67 -1.16
N ALA A 327 15.04 39.83 0.06
CA ALA A 327 13.74 39.28 0.43
C ALA A 327 12.58 39.79 -0.45
N ALA A 328 12.63 41.05 -0.90
CA ALA A 328 11.63 41.62 -1.78
C ALA A 328 11.66 40.97 -3.17
N ASP A 329 12.82 40.66 -3.69
CA ASP A 329 13.06 40.00 -4.96
C ASP A 329 12.54 38.55 -4.91
N GLN A 330 12.89 37.80 -3.85
CA GLN A 330 12.45 36.42 -3.64
C GLN A 330 10.92 36.29 -3.44
N LEU A 331 10.29 37.32 -2.85
CA LEU A 331 8.83 37.36 -2.64
C LEU A 331 8.06 37.95 -3.83
N GLY A 332 8.73 38.38 -4.90
CA GLY A 332 8.10 39.04 -6.04
C GLY A 332 7.41 40.38 -5.67
N LEU A 333 7.91 41.10 -4.63
CA LEU A 333 7.32 42.32 -4.12
C LEU A 333 8.23 43.51 -4.34
N ARG A 334 7.65 44.71 -4.42
CA ARG A 334 8.44 45.93 -4.35
C ARG A 334 8.98 46.10 -2.92
N PRO A 335 10.21 46.59 -2.72
CA PRO A 335 10.81 46.76 -1.38
C PRO A 335 9.93 47.55 -0.40
N THR A 336 9.33 48.65 -0.86
CA THR A 336 8.38 49.45 -0.07
C THR A 336 7.14 48.71 0.34
N THR A 337 6.63 47.82 -0.51
CA THR A 337 5.47 46.96 -0.21
C THR A 337 5.82 45.93 0.86
N LEU A 338 7.02 45.34 0.81
CA LEU A 338 7.49 44.42 1.82
C LEU A 338 7.70 45.16 3.18
N GLU A 339 8.33 46.33 3.19
CA GLU A 339 8.51 47.13 4.40
C GLU A 339 7.18 47.48 5.08
N THR A 340 6.16 47.86 4.29
CA THR A 340 4.83 48.16 4.81
C THR A 340 4.15 46.89 5.39
N ARG A 341 4.30 45.72 4.74
CA ARG A 341 3.78 44.46 5.24
C ARG A 341 4.50 44.00 6.51
N MET A 342 5.81 44.17 6.57
CA MET A 342 6.60 43.88 7.78
C MET A 342 6.11 44.69 8.97
N ALA A 343 5.89 45.99 8.79
CA ALA A 343 5.34 46.86 9.85
C ALA A 343 3.96 46.39 10.33
N LYS A 344 3.03 46.06 9.39
CA LYS A 344 1.69 45.56 9.75
C LYS A 344 1.73 44.20 10.47
N LEU A 345 2.72 43.35 10.18
CA LEU A 345 2.89 42.02 10.73
C LEU A 345 3.79 41.98 11.98
N GLY A 346 4.31 43.14 12.41
CA GLY A 346 5.22 43.25 13.57
C GLY A 346 6.55 42.54 13.38
N LEU A 347 7.07 42.46 12.14
CA LEU A 347 8.34 41.82 11.83
C LEU A 347 9.49 42.84 11.89
N THR A 348 10.37 42.66 12.86
CA THR A 348 11.58 43.49 13.04
C THR A 348 12.83 42.62 13.04
N ARG A 349 13.94 43.15 12.58
CA ARG A 349 15.23 42.45 12.60
C ARG A 349 15.65 42.19 14.05
N PRO A 350 16.02 40.93 14.41
CA PRO A 350 16.55 40.62 15.74
C PRO A 350 17.82 41.48 16.01
N ARG A 351 17.88 42.11 17.16
CA ARG A 351 19.15 42.75 17.62
C ARG A 351 20.12 41.63 17.99
N VAL A 352 21.22 41.58 17.29
CA VAL A 352 22.34 40.71 17.67
C VAL A 352 22.96 41.38 18.90
N SER A 353 22.86 40.74 20.05
CA SER A 353 23.59 41.11 21.29
C SER A 353 24.97 40.47 21.26
#